data_ef29e5568d16f2992cc38ada64d56d94
#
_entry.id   ef29e5568d16f2992cc38ada64d56d94
#
_cell.length_a   1.000
_cell.length_b   1.000
_cell.length_c   1.000
_cell.angle_alpha   90.00
_cell.angle_beta   90.00
_cell.angle_gamma   90.00
#
_symmetry.space_group_name_H-M   'P 1'
#
loop_
_entity.id
_entity.type
_entity.pdbx_description
1 polymer ?
#
loop_
_entity_poly.entity_id
_entity_poly.type
_entity_poly.pdbx_seq_one_letter_code
_entity_poly.pdbx_strand_id
1 'polypeptide(L)'
;MYLLYEIMISQLRIKNFKSHKDTNVKLGLLTVLTGVNGCGKTSLIQSLLLLRQTFLKSRLSNGLDLNSPLCSIGIAHDALYALADDSKISFRIDSDNQQSFNFVFDAGDGLLDSFIKKYEYNENAMNLELLQKMSLFNNDFQYVSALRWGGNSIFPKESYAVESQRQISLNEGQGELVAHFLDKYGKDDVYNYYDEECEDLSLLQQAIYWEQKISPNVTIEVESGKDNNSFNIIYGFDGEDDQTKPIRGLRAENVGFGISYTLPVIVALLSAHKGALVILENPEAHLHPDGQAEMARLIAKVARNGVQVIVETHSDHIINGVQLACKEYAKNPQKGLNKSCVCMYYLHGKDRHASNVEEIAINDEGLLDYQPKGFFDRLEEDLYKLNS
;
A
#
# COMPACT_ATOMS: atom_id res chain seq x y z
N MET A 1 5.05 -8.68 29.41
CA MET A 1 5.33 -8.35 28.01
C MET A 1 4.66 -7.00 27.76
N TYR A 2 5.42 -5.91 27.77
CA TYR A 2 4.88 -4.57 27.52
C TYR A 2 4.41 -4.55 26.07
N LEU A 3 3.11 -4.34 25.84
CA LEU A 3 2.57 -3.94 24.56
C LEU A 3 3.27 -2.61 24.21
N LEU A 4 4.28 -2.68 23.35
CA LEU A 4 4.81 -1.50 22.70
C LEU A 4 3.66 -0.97 21.83
N TYR A 5 3.05 0.13 22.25
CA TYR A 5 2.09 0.86 21.42
C TYR A 5 2.85 1.32 20.19
N GLU A 6 2.57 0.69 19.07
CA GLU A 6 3.08 1.11 17.77
C GLU A 6 2.52 2.49 17.46
N ILE A 7 3.39 3.36 16.98
CA ILE A 7 3.05 4.75 16.68
C ILE A 7 2.57 4.81 15.24
N MET A 8 1.31 5.18 15.03
CA MET A 8 0.73 5.38 13.70
C MET A 8 0.93 6.82 13.22
N ILE A 9 1.01 6.98 11.92
CA ILE A 9 1.11 8.30 11.28
C ILE A 9 -0.30 8.90 11.22
N SER A 10 -0.50 10.07 11.84
CA SER A 10 -1.78 10.78 11.80
C SER A 10 -1.85 11.87 10.72
N GLN A 11 -0.68 12.40 10.32
CA GLN A 11 -0.60 13.47 9.33
C GLN A 11 0.72 13.46 8.60
N LEU A 12 0.69 13.78 7.30
CA LEU A 12 1.85 13.95 6.44
C LEU A 12 1.77 15.32 5.75
N ARG A 13 2.81 16.14 5.92
CA ARG A 13 2.99 17.38 5.16
C ARG A 13 4.22 17.29 4.29
N ILE A 14 4.05 17.62 3.02
CA ILE A 14 5.09 17.61 1.99
C ILE A 14 5.24 19.01 1.44
N LYS A 15 6.46 19.53 1.40
CA LYS A 15 6.75 20.84 0.81
C LYS A 15 7.90 20.74 -0.20
N ASN A 16 7.71 21.38 -1.36
CA ASN A 16 8.67 21.47 -2.46
C ASN A 16 9.17 20.11 -2.98
N PHE A 17 8.29 19.10 -3.05
CA PHE A 17 8.67 17.78 -3.57
C PHE A 17 7.84 17.41 -4.81
N LYS A 18 8.51 17.21 -5.94
CA LYS A 18 7.91 16.87 -7.25
C LYS A 18 6.78 17.85 -7.61
N SER A 19 5.54 17.39 -7.65
CA SER A 19 4.37 18.24 -7.90
C SER A 19 3.74 18.85 -6.62
N HIS A 20 4.27 18.54 -5.44
CA HIS A 20 3.75 19.04 -4.17
C HIS A 20 4.46 20.31 -3.74
N LYS A 21 3.85 21.48 -3.97
CA LYS A 21 4.35 22.76 -3.46
C LYS A 21 4.21 22.82 -1.94
N ASP A 22 3.03 22.59 -1.41
CA ASP A 22 2.73 22.48 0.03
C ASP A 22 1.45 21.67 0.18
N THR A 23 1.61 20.39 0.47
CA THR A 23 0.51 19.43 0.60
C THR A 23 0.45 18.93 2.03
N ASN A 24 -0.73 18.93 2.61
CA ASN A 24 -0.97 18.47 3.97
C ASN A 24 -2.17 17.53 4.00
N VAL A 25 -1.96 16.27 4.39
CA VAL A 25 -2.98 15.23 4.41
C VAL A 25 -3.02 14.54 5.77
N LYS A 26 -4.22 14.28 6.27
CA LYS A 26 -4.43 13.39 7.42
C LYS A 26 -4.37 11.95 6.95
N LEU A 27 -3.88 11.06 7.80
CA LEU A 27 -3.85 9.63 7.53
C LEU A 27 -4.70 8.91 8.56
N GLY A 28 -5.70 8.16 8.08
CA GLY A 28 -6.57 7.32 8.90
C GLY A 28 -6.04 5.89 9.00
N LEU A 29 -6.84 4.99 9.58
CA LEU A 29 -6.60 3.55 9.46
C LEU A 29 -6.68 3.11 7.98
N LEU A 30 -7.56 3.74 7.21
CA LEU A 30 -7.59 3.60 5.76
C LEU A 30 -7.46 4.98 5.12
N THR A 31 -6.43 5.15 4.29
CA THR A 31 -6.26 6.36 3.47
C THR A 31 -6.32 5.96 2.00
N VAL A 32 -7.25 6.55 1.26
CA VAL A 32 -7.44 6.30 -0.17
C VAL A 32 -6.99 7.52 -0.97
N LEU A 33 -6.04 7.31 -1.86
CA LEU A 33 -5.51 8.31 -2.79
C LEU A 33 -6.01 7.99 -4.20
N THR A 34 -6.86 8.86 -4.74
CA THR A 34 -7.38 8.70 -6.09
C THR A 34 -7.25 10.00 -6.88
N GLY A 35 -7.55 9.99 -8.16
CA GLY A 35 -7.51 11.19 -9.00
C GLY A 35 -6.79 10.99 -10.33
N VAL A 36 -6.56 12.10 -11.03
CA VAL A 36 -6.02 12.11 -12.38
C VAL A 36 -4.57 11.60 -12.43
N ASN A 37 -4.18 10.98 -13.55
CA ASN A 37 -2.80 10.52 -13.74
C ASN A 37 -1.82 11.70 -13.75
N GLY A 38 -0.67 11.53 -13.09
CA GLY A 38 0.38 12.55 -13.02
C GLY A 38 0.10 13.69 -12.03
N CYS A 39 -0.94 13.59 -11.19
CA CYS A 39 -1.30 14.62 -10.19
C CYS A 39 -0.69 14.38 -8.80
N GLY A 40 0.35 13.54 -8.68
CA GLY A 40 1.13 13.45 -7.45
C GLY A 40 0.72 12.36 -6.45
N LYS A 41 -0.25 11.47 -6.75
CA LYS A 41 -0.63 10.36 -5.86
C LYS A 41 0.59 9.52 -5.44
N THR A 42 1.29 8.97 -6.40
CA THR A 42 2.52 8.19 -6.17
C THR A 42 3.63 9.02 -5.52
N SER A 43 3.71 10.33 -5.80
CA SER A 43 4.70 11.21 -5.16
C SER A 43 4.46 11.36 -3.66
N LEU A 44 3.20 11.36 -3.21
CA LEU A 44 2.86 11.34 -1.79
C LEU A 44 3.39 10.05 -1.13
N ILE A 45 3.14 8.88 -1.73
CA ILE A 45 3.68 7.59 -1.29
C ILE A 45 5.22 7.62 -1.28
N GLN A 46 5.84 8.09 -2.35
CA GLN A 46 7.29 8.17 -2.49
C GLN A 46 7.96 8.98 -1.38
N SER A 47 7.30 10.02 -0.85
CA SER A 47 7.85 10.78 0.29
C SER A 47 8.06 9.91 1.53
N LEU A 48 7.13 8.98 1.81
CA LEU A 48 7.25 8.00 2.90
C LEU A 48 8.32 6.94 2.58
N LEU A 49 8.32 6.43 1.35
CA LEU A 49 9.29 5.43 0.91
C LEU A 49 10.73 5.96 0.95
N LEU A 50 10.97 7.20 0.54
CA LEU A 50 12.28 7.85 0.61
C LEU A 50 12.79 7.98 2.06
N LEU A 51 11.92 8.37 2.98
CA LEU A 51 12.29 8.45 4.40
C LEU A 51 12.65 7.06 4.92
N ARG A 52 11.83 6.04 4.64
CA ARG A 52 12.08 4.66 5.05
C ARG A 52 13.38 4.11 4.46
N GLN A 53 13.57 4.19 3.13
CA GLN A 53 14.79 3.64 2.50
C GLN A 53 16.06 4.31 2.99
N THR A 54 16.00 5.64 3.24
CA THR A 54 17.14 6.38 3.79
C THR A 54 17.41 5.97 5.24
N PHE A 55 16.36 5.73 6.03
CA PHE A 55 16.46 5.24 7.41
C PHE A 55 17.09 3.84 7.46
N LEU A 56 16.64 2.91 6.63
CA LEU A 56 17.17 1.54 6.56
C LEU A 56 18.66 1.50 6.20
N LYS A 57 19.14 2.48 5.44
CA LYS A 57 20.56 2.68 5.12
C LYS A 57 21.33 3.41 6.23
N SER A 58 20.70 3.74 7.36
CA SER A 58 21.29 4.54 8.47
C SER A 58 21.81 5.90 8.02
N ARG A 59 21.18 6.53 7.00
CA ARG A 59 21.63 7.80 6.40
C ARG A 59 20.70 8.98 6.66
N LEU A 60 19.54 8.76 7.30
CA LEU A 60 18.50 9.79 7.48
C LEU A 60 18.98 10.99 8.34
N SER A 61 19.95 10.77 9.23
CA SER A 61 20.61 11.85 9.97
C SER A 61 21.46 12.76 9.09
N ASN A 62 21.90 12.29 7.93
CA ASN A 62 22.83 13.00 7.04
C ASN A 62 22.13 13.60 5.82
N GLY A 63 20.99 13.02 5.40
CA GLY A 63 20.28 13.49 4.21
C GLY A 63 19.19 12.54 3.75
N LEU A 64 18.80 12.65 2.48
CA LEU A 64 17.77 11.88 1.81
C LEU A 64 18.37 11.14 0.60
N ASP A 65 18.25 9.82 0.59
CA ASP A 65 18.67 8.97 -0.53
C ASP A 65 17.52 8.80 -1.53
N LEU A 66 17.73 9.25 -2.75
CA LEU A 66 16.68 9.34 -3.76
C LEU A 66 16.46 8.02 -4.53
N ASN A 67 17.33 7.01 -4.35
CA ASN A 67 17.30 5.82 -5.17
C ASN A 67 17.42 4.54 -4.34
N SER A 68 16.57 3.56 -4.70
CA SER A 68 16.64 2.16 -4.24
C SER A 68 16.76 2.00 -2.70
N PRO A 69 16.18 1.00 -2.10
CA PRO A 69 15.52 -0.16 -2.76
C PRO A 69 14.01 0.00 -2.96
N LEU A 70 13.33 0.95 -2.31
CA LEU A 70 11.87 1.04 -2.34
C LEU A 70 11.33 1.89 -3.49
N CYS A 71 12.05 2.95 -3.84
CA CYS A 71 11.73 3.76 -5.01
C CYS A 71 12.98 4.44 -5.56
N SER A 72 12.93 4.83 -6.83
CA SER A 72 14.01 5.54 -7.53
C SER A 72 13.47 6.83 -8.16
N ILE A 73 13.92 7.99 -7.65
CA ILE A 73 13.55 9.30 -8.18
C ILE A 73 14.56 9.79 -9.22
N GLY A 74 15.84 9.42 -9.07
CA GLY A 74 16.95 9.89 -9.90
C GLY A 74 17.84 10.87 -9.16
N ILE A 75 17.73 12.15 -9.45
CA ILE A 75 18.58 13.22 -8.91
C ILE A 75 17.74 14.27 -8.17
N ALA A 76 18.42 15.14 -7.44
CA ALA A 76 17.78 16.19 -6.65
C ALA A 76 16.92 17.15 -7.47
N HIS A 77 17.31 17.43 -8.72
CA HIS A 77 16.51 18.21 -9.67
C HIS A 77 15.14 17.59 -9.93
N ASP A 78 15.05 16.26 -10.05
CA ASP A 78 13.80 15.55 -10.30
C ASP A 78 12.92 15.44 -9.05
N ALA A 79 13.53 15.55 -7.88
CA ALA A 79 12.85 15.55 -6.60
C ALA A 79 12.30 16.93 -6.19
N LEU A 80 13.00 18.01 -6.53
CA LEU A 80 12.60 19.37 -6.17
C LEU A 80 11.38 19.81 -7.01
N TYR A 81 10.44 20.49 -6.36
CA TYR A 81 9.32 21.13 -7.05
C TYR A 81 9.80 22.14 -8.09
N ALA A 82 9.36 22.02 -9.34
CA ALA A 82 9.92 22.81 -10.46
C ALA A 82 9.79 24.34 -10.30
N LEU A 83 8.80 24.79 -9.53
CA LEU A 83 8.55 26.22 -9.24
C LEU A 83 8.79 26.54 -7.75
N ALA A 84 9.73 25.84 -7.11
CA ALA A 84 10.07 26.10 -5.73
C ALA A 84 10.72 27.48 -5.55
N ASP A 85 10.32 28.20 -4.52
CA ASP A 85 10.89 29.52 -4.18
C ASP A 85 12.28 29.38 -3.52
N ASP A 86 12.60 28.19 -3.00
CA ASP A 86 13.89 27.83 -2.40
C ASP A 86 14.26 26.37 -2.72
N SER A 87 15.49 25.97 -2.41
CA SER A 87 16.02 24.63 -2.68
C SER A 87 15.65 23.57 -1.64
N LYS A 88 14.79 23.90 -0.67
CA LYS A 88 14.51 23.01 0.45
C LYS A 88 13.30 22.12 0.20
N ILE A 89 13.51 20.82 0.33
CA ILE A 89 12.45 19.82 0.37
C ILE A 89 12.16 19.51 1.84
N SER A 90 10.90 19.49 2.26
CA SER A 90 10.58 19.09 3.62
C SER A 90 9.44 18.07 3.68
N PHE A 91 9.62 17.09 4.59
CA PHE A 91 8.61 16.12 4.98
C PHE A 91 8.38 16.23 6.49
N ARG A 92 7.14 16.48 6.89
CA ARG A 92 6.74 16.45 8.30
C ARG A 92 5.75 15.32 8.51
N ILE A 93 6.03 14.50 9.51
CA ILE A 93 5.18 13.41 9.97
C ILE A 93 4.72 13.75 11.38
N ASP A 94 3.41 13.83 11.59
CA ASP A 94 2.81 13.88 12.92
C ASP A 94 2.20 12.49 13.22
N SER A 95 2.28 12.06 14.46
CA SER A 95 1.80 10.76 14.92
C SER A 95 0.58 10.88 15.82
N ASP A 96 -0.13 9.79 16.01
CA ASP A 96 -1.32 9.67 16.87
C ASP A 96 -1.03 9.95 18.34
N ASN A 97 0.20 9.74 18.81
CA ASN A 97 0.67 10.07 20.15
C ASN A 97 1.21 11.50 20.29
N GLN A 98 0.87 12.40 19.36
CA GLN A 98 1.24 13.83 19.36
C GLN A 98 2.76 14.10 19.21
N GLN A 99 3.53 13.15 18.69
CA GLN A 99 4.90 13.39 18.31
C GLN A 99 4.95 13.99 16.89
N SER A 100 5.91 14.88 16.64
CA SER A 100 6.10 15.51 15.34
C SER A 100 7.56 15.38 14.92
N PHE A 101 7.78 14.90 13.69
CA PHE A 101 9.09 14.72 13.08
C PHE A 101 9.17 15.57 11.83
N ASN A 102 10.14 16.47 11.78
CA ASN A 102 10.35 17.34 10.63
C ASN A 102 11.69 17.04 9.98
N PHE A 103 11.65 16.67 8.69
CA PHE A 103 12.83 16.35 7.88
C PHE A 103 12.99 17.42 6.81
N VAL A 104 14.07 18.16 6.84
CA VAL A 104 14.38 19.21 5.86
C VAL A 104 15.69 18.88 5.17
N PHE A 105 15.68 18.91 3.84
CA PHE A 105 16.80 18.58 2.99
C PHE A 105 17.07 19.75 2.02
N ASP A 106 18.33 20.06 1.75
CA ASP A 106 18.71 21.18 0.87
C ASP A 106 19.36 20.66 -0.41
N ALA A 107 18.68 20.85 -1.53
CA ALA A 107 19.12 20.46 -2.86
C ALA A 107 20.00 21.51 -3.55
N GLY A 108 20.27 22.68 -2.89
CA GLY A 108 20.81 23.89 -3.53
C GLY A 108 22.09 23.70 -4.33
N ASP A 109 23.12 23.09 -3.74
CA ASP A 109 24.43 22.93 -4.39
C ASP A 109 24.60 21.60 -5.15
N GLY A 110 23.62 20.70 -5.08
CA GLY A 110 23.71 19.33 -5.57
C GLY A 110 22.53 18.88 -6.43
N LEU A 111 22.05 19.69 -7.36
CA LEU A 111 20.90 19.35 -8.21
C LEU A 111 21.08 18.07 -9.05
N LEU A 112 22.32 17.69 -9.33
CA LEU A 112 22.64 16.46 -10.06
C LEU A 112 22.94 15.27 -9.14
N ASP A 113 22.93 15.47 -7.83
CA ASP A 113 23.21 14.41 -6.86
C ASP A 113 21.98 13.53 -6.61
N SER A 114 22.22 12.25 -6.39
CA SER A 114 21.19 11.28 -5.96
C SER A 114 21.01 11.22 -4.43
N PHE A 115 21.75 12.03 -3.69
CA PHE A 115 21.67 12.17 -2.25
C PHE A 115 21.58 13.64 -1.87
N ILE A 116 20.48 14.06 -1.28
CA ILE A 116 20.24 15.43 -0.84
C ILE A 116 20.68 15.55 0.63
N LYS A 117 21.58 16.50 0.93
CA LYS A 117 22.08 16.72 2.28
C LYS A 117 20.96 17.23 3.21
N LYS A 118 21.04 16.84 4.47
CA LYS A 118 20.16 17.36 5.51
C LYS A 118 20.42 18.86 5.68
N TYR A 119 19.37 19.65 5.76
CA TYR A 119 19.49 21.06 6.12
C TYR A 119 19.74 21.17 7.63
N GLU A 120 20.89 21.72 8.02
CA GLU A 120 21.25 21.95 9.41
C GLU A 120 20.46 23.15 9.96
N TYR A 121 19.35 22.90 10.61
CA TYR A 121 18.67 23.85 11.47
C TYR A 121 18.70 23.29 12.90
N ASN A 122 18.95 24.19 13.89
CA ASN A 122 19.15 23.90 15.31
C ASN A 122 17.88 23.29 15.98
N GLU A 123 17.32 22.26 15.43
CA GLU A 123 16.26 21.50 16.09
C GLU A 123 16.83 20.21 16.68
N ASN A 124 16.31 19.86 17.85
CA ASN A 124 16.65 18.72 18.71
C ASN A 124 17.12 17.50 17.92
N ALA A 125 18.20 16.88 18.39
CA ALA A 125 18.73 15.65 17.80
C ALA A 125 17.57 14.66 17.51
N MET A 126 17.50 14.20 16.25
CA MET A 126 16.49 13.24 15.82
C MET A 126 16.49 12.03 16.75
N ASN A 127 15.39 11.80 17.44
CA ASN A 127 15.27 10.65 18.34
C ASN A 127 15.02 9.38 17.52
N LEU A 128 16.11 8.69 17.14
CA LEU A 128 16.06 7.48 16.34
C LEU A 128 15.31 6.33 17.04
N GLU A 129 15.38 6.22 18.38
CA GLU A 129 14.65 5.21 19.13
C GLU A 129 13.12 5.41 19.02
N LEU A 130 12.70 6.67 18.98
CA LEU A 130 11.28 7.00 18.82
C LEU A 130 10.80 6.73 17.39
N LEU A 131 11.63 7.02 16.38
CA LEU A 131 11.34 6.68 14.99
C LEU A 131 11.18 5.16 14.80
N GLN A 132 12.03 4.34 15.43
CA GLN A 132 11.95 2.89 15.34
C GLN A 132 10.64 2.30 15.89
N LYS A 133 9.91 3.04 16.73
CA LYS A 133 8.58 2.62 17.22
C LYS A 133 7.46 2.90 16.23
N MET A 134 7.72 3.68 15.19
CA MET A 134 6.76 3.96 14.13
C MET A 134 6.86 2.88 13.05
N SER A 135 5.72 2.35 12.61
CA SER A 135 5.64 1.25 11.62
C SER A 135 6.37 1.58 10.30
N LEU A 136 6.42 2.86 9.92
CA LEU A 136 7.20 3.30 8.75
C LEU A 136 8.69 2.93 8.86
N PHE A 137 9.25 2.83 10.05
CA PHE A 137 10.70 2.66 10.28
C PHE A 137 11.08 1.33 10.93
N ASN A 138 10.12 0.46 11.21
CA ASN A 138 10.36 -0.86 11.77
C ASN A 138 9.96 -2.00 10.81
N ASN A 139 9.82 -3.23 11.32
CA ASN A 139 9.50 -4.41 10.53
C ASN A 139 8.00 -4.57 10.25
N ASP A 140 7.13 -3.78 10.91
CA ASP A 140 5.68 -3.80 10.72
C ASP A 140 5.25 -2.87 9.57
N PHE A 141 5.97 -2.97 8.48
CA PHE A 141 5.77 -2.22 7.24
C PHE A 141 5.74 -3.17 6.06
N GLN A 142 4.76 -2.98 5.17
CA GLN A 142 4.74 -3.62 3.87
C GLN A 142 4.45 -2.58 2.77
N TYR A 143 5.09 -2.76 1.63
CA TYR A 143 4.82 -1.96 0.44
C TYR A 143 4.65 -2.87 -0.77
N VAL A 144 3.54 -2.71 -1.47
CA VAL A 144 3.24 -3.42 -2.72
C VAL A 144 2.93 -2.39 -3.79
N SER A 145 3.81 -2.29 -4.78
CA SER A 145 3.68 -1.33 -5.89
C SER A 145 2.70 -1.81 -6.96
N ALA A 146 2.41 -0.93 -7.91
CA ALA A 146 1.65 -1.28 -9.11
C ALA A 146 2.43 -2.27 -10.01
N LEU A 147 3.76 -2.19 -10.03
CA LEU A 147 4.62 -3.09 -10.79
C LEU A 147 4.98 -4.30 -9.94
N ARG A 148 4.19 -5.37 -10.03
CA ARG A 148 4.38 -6.58 -9.23
C ARG A 148 5.08 -7.68 -10.02
N TRP A 149 5.66 -8.64 -9.28
CA TRP A 149 6.34 -9.85 -9.80
C TRP A 149 5.33 -10.88 -10.38
N GLY A 150 4.19 -10.43 -10.89
CA GLY A 150 3.14 -11.28 -11.44
C GLY A 150 3.58 -11.98 -12.74
N GLY A 151 3.03 -13.18 -12.98
CA GLY A 151 3.37 -13.99 -14.15
C GLY A 151 4.73 -14.68 -14.08
N ASN A 152 5.46 -14.60 -12.97
CA ASN A 152 6.69 -15.34 -12.74
C ASN A 152 6.42 -16.55 -11.87
N SER A 153 7.00 -17.71 -12.24
CA SER A 153 6.89 -18.95 -11.44
C SER A 153 8.02 -19.12 -10.45
N ILE A 154 9.17 -18.48 -10.68
CA ILE A 154 10.38 -18.62 -9.85
C ILE A 154 10.57 -17.36 -9.02
N PHE A 155 10.65 -17.53 -7.71
CA PHE A 155 10.80 -16.46 -6.73
C PHE A 155 12.13 -16.60 -6.00
N PRO A 156 12.87 -15.50 -5.76
CA PRO A 156 14.15 -15.57 -5.06
C PRO A 156 13.99 -15.96 -3.58
N LYS A 157 15.01 -16.55 -3.03
CA LYS A 157 15.17 -16.79 -1.60
C LYS A 157 16.03 -15.69 -1.00
N GLU A 158 15.52 -15.00 0.02
CA GLU A 158 16.24 -13.93 0.72
C GLU A 158 15.94 -13.99 2.23
N SER A 159 16.79 -14.72 2.97
CA SER A 159 16.51 -15.01 4.39
C SER A 159 16.56 -13.77 5.29
N TYR A 160 17.44 -12.82 5.01
CA TYR A 160 17.52 -11.64 5.87
C TYR A 160 16.24 -10.76 5.75
N ALA A 161 15.79 -10.52 4.54
CA ALA A 161 14.59 -9.74 4.32
C ALA A 161 13.33 -10.42 4.86
N VAL A 162 13.16 -11.70 4.58
CA VAL A 162 11.97 -12.46 5.00
C VAL A 162 12.02 -12.78 6.49
N GLU A 163 13.10 -13.44 6.96
CA GLU A 163 13.12 -13.99 8.30
C GLU A 163 13.47 -12.98 9.39
N SER A 164 14.31 -11.96 9.08
CA SER A 164 14.71 -10.96 10.05
C SER A 164 13.90 -9.67 9.95
N GLN A 165 13.47 -9.27 8.74
CA GLN A 165 12.75 -8.02 8.52
C GLN A 165 11.27 -8.22 8.20
N ARG A 166 10.78 -9.46 8.03
CA ARG A 166 9.39 -9.80 7.66
C ARG A 166 8.90 -9.08 6.40
N GLN A 167 9.74 -8.88 5.40
CA GLN A 167 9.38 -8.18 4.17
C GLN A 167 9.03 -9.17 3.06
N ILE A 168 7.99 -8.85 2.29
CA ILE A 168 7.61 -9.60 1.07
C ILE A 168 8.27 -9.06 -0.19
N SER A 169 8.96 -7.92 -0.09
CA SER A 169 9.66 -7.28 -1.20
C SER A 169 10.84 -6.45 -0.72
N LEU A 170 11.90 -6.42 -1.50
CA LEU A 170 13.03 -5.49 -1.40
C LEU A 170 13.16 -4.59 -2.63
N ASN A 171 12.59 -5.02 -3.78
CA ASN A 171 12.74 -4.33 -5.06
C ASN A 171 11.47 -3.55 -5.39
N GLU A 172 11.44 -2.30 -4.98
CA GLU A 172 10.40 -1.34 -5.35
C GLU A 172 8.95 -1.86 -5.14
N GLY A 173 8.75 -2.69 -4.10
CA GLY A 173 7.43 -3.21 -3.76
C GLY A 173 6.88 -4.27 -4.72
N GLN A 174 7.73 -4.96 -5.47
CA GLN A 174 7.27 -5.93 -6.49
C GLN A 174 6.65 -7.20 -5.90
N GLY A 175 6.87 -7.51 -4.61
CA GLY A 175 6.35 -8.71 -3.97
C GLY A 175 7.12 -9.99 -4.35
N GLU A 176 8.34 -9.85 -4.82
CA GLU A 176 9.18 -10.93 -5.32
C GLU A 176 9.57 -11.96 -4.27
N LEU A 177 9.39 -11.65 -2.99
CA LEU A 177 9.69 -12.57 -1.88
C LEU A 177 8.44 -13.28 -1.33
N VAL A 178 7.27 -13.10 -1.94
CA VAL A 178 6.01 -13.62 -1.43
C VAL A 178 6.01 -15.15 -1.27
N ALA A 179 6.64 -15.89 -2.19
CA ALA A 179 6.76 -17.34 -2.10
C ALA A 179 7.63 -17.78 -0.91
N HIS A 180 8.77 -17.14 -0.70
CA HIS A 180 9.62 -17.39 0.46
C HIS A 180 8.90 -17.02 1.77
N PHE A 181 8.16 -15.92 1.76
CA PHE A 181 7.36 -15.48 2.92
C PHE A 181 6.29 -16.51 3.28
N LEU A 182 5.58 -17.04 2.30
CA LEU A 182 4.57 -18.08 2.50
C LEU A 182 5.18 -19.43 2.91
N ASP A 183 6.36 -19.81 2.39
CA ASP A 183 7.07 -20.99 2.86
C ASP A 183 7.43 -20.89 4.36
N LYS A 184 7.88 -19.71 4.79
CA LYS A 184 8.27 -19.47 6.18
C LYS A 184 7.09 -19.28 7.14
N TYR A 185 6.12 -18.45 6.76
CA TYR A 185 5.05 -17.98 7.64
C TYR A 185 3.65 -18.47 7.23
N GLY A 186 3.55 -19.22 6.16
CA GLY A 186 2.27 -19.68 5.63
C GLY A 186 1.44 -20.54 6.59
N LYS A 187 2.08 -21.14 7.61
CA LYS A 187 1.45 -21.95 8.67
C LYS A 187 1.13 -21.13 9.92
N ASP A 188 1.58 -19.88 10.01
CA ASP A 188 1.26 -19.01 11.14
C ASP A 188 -0.18 -18.54 11.02
N ASP A 189 -0.88 -18.46 12.15
CA ASP A 189 -2.24 -17.93 12.17
C ASP A 189 -2.23 -16.43 11.84
N VAL A 190 -3.17 -16.01 11.02
CA VAL A 190 -3.44 -14.59 10.80
C VAL A 190 -4.08 -13.98 12.06
N TYR A 191 -3.92 -12.66 12.22
CA TYR A 191 -4.49 -11.94 13.35
C TYR A 191 -6.02 -11.81 13.20
N ASN A 192 -6.67 -10.97 14.00
CA ASN A 192 -8.11 -10.84 14.18
C ASN A 192 -8.92 -10.38 12.94
N TYR A 193 -8.44 -10.59 11.73
CA TYR A 193 -9.11 -10.19 10.47
C TYR A 193 -9.27 -11.34 9.46
N TYR A 194 -9.17 -12.59 9.95
CA TYR A 194 -9.57 -13.75 9.17
C TYR A 194 -11.06 -13.70 8.78
N ASP A 195 -11.43 -14.40 7.73
CA ASP A 195 -12.84 -14.57 7.39
C ASP A 195 -13.42 -15.77 8.13
N GLU A 196 -14.56 -15.56 8.80
CA GLU A 196 -15.23 -16.61 9.60
C GLU A 196 -15.71 -17.79 8.74
N GLU A 197 -15.84 -17.61 7.43
CA GLU A 197 -16.20 -18.67 6.49
C GLU A 197 -15.01 -19.62 6.20
N CYS A 198 -13.78 -19.27 6.58
CA CYS A 198 -12.59 -20.10 6.44
C CYS A 198 -12.12 -20.57 7.83
N GLU A 199 -12.32 -21.86 8.13
CA GLU A 199 -12.00 -22.43 9.45
C GLU A 199 -10.50 -22.49 9.75
N ASP A 200 -9.65 -22.61 8.72
CA ASP A 200 -8.20 -22.63 8.86
C ASP A 200 -7.67 -21.20 8.93
N LEU A 201 -7.08 -20.85 10.08
CA LEU A 201 -6.56 -19.52 10.36
C LEU A 201 -5.16 -19.29 9.80
N SER A 202 -4.51 -20.29 9.21
CA SER A 202 -3.15 -20.15 8.68
C SER A 202 -3.11 -19.15 7.53
N LEU A 203 -2.01 -18.38 7.45
CA LEU A 203 -1.83 -17.34 6.44
C LEU A 203 -2.02 -17.86 5.01
N LEU A 204 -1.50 -19.05 4.71
CA LEU A 204 -1.63 -19.63 3.37
C LEU A 204 -3.09 -19.97 3.05
N GLN A 205 -3.84 -20.59 3.97
CA GLN A 205 -5.23 -20.96 3.73
C GLN A 205 -6.12 -19.73 3.66
N GLN A 206 -5.89 -18.74 4.50
CA GLN A 206 -6.59 -17.45 4.40
C GLN A 206 -6.26 -16.72 3.09
N ALA A 207 -5.02 -16.79 2.61
CA ALA A 207 -4.66 -16.21 1.31
C ALA A 207 -5.36 -16.96 0.15
N ILE A 208 -5.41 -18.27 0.19
CA ILE A 208 -6.16 -19.09 -0.80
C ILE A 208 -7.66 -18.73 -0.75
N TYR A 209 -8.25 -18.64 0.43
CA TYR A 209 -9.64 -18.26 0.57
C TYR A 209 -9.97 -16.91 -0.08
N TRP A 210 -9.15 -15.88 0.18
CA TRP A 210 -9.33 -14.57 -0.44
C TRP A 210 -9.08 -14.56 -1.95
N GLU A 211 -8.11 -15.36 -2.42
CA GLU A 211 -7.93 -15.56 -3.86
C GLU A 211 -9.14 -16.25 -4.50
N GLN A 212 -9.79 -17.19 -3.82
CA GLN A 212 -11.00 -17.86 -4.30
C GLN A 212 -12.21 -16.92 -4.40
N LYS A 213 -12.28 -15.86 -3.58
CA LYS A 213 -13.30 -14.80 -3.74
C LYS A 213 -13.08 -13.98 -5.02
N ILE A 214 -11.83 -13.89 -5.48
CA ILE A 214 -11.44 -13.16 -6.70
C ILE A 214 -11.49 -14.09 -7.92
N SER A 215 -10.99 -15.30 -7.78
CA SER A 215 -10.89 -16.31 -8.83
C SER A 215 -11.34 -17.67 -8.27
N PRO A 216 -12.60 -18.07 -8.52
CA PRO A 216 -13.19 -19.27 -7.91
C PRO A 216 -12.35 -20.54 -8.10
N ASN A 217 -12.35 -21.39 -7.07
CA ASN A 217 -11.72 -22.71 -7.04
C ASN A 217 -10.19 -22.73 -7.20
N VAL A 218 -9.52 -21.57 -7.15
CA VAL A 218 -8.05 -21.53 -7.22
C VAL A 218 -7.43 -22.20 -6.01
N THR A 219 -6.33 -22.93 -6.23
CA THR A 219 -5.47 -23.50 -5.19
C THR A 219 -4.05 -23.02 -5.38
N ILE A 220 -3.30 -22.85 -4.28
CA ILE A 220 -1.93 -22.34 -4.28
C ILE A 220 -1.06 -23.27 -3.43
N GLU A 221 0.03 -23.70 -3.99
CA GLU A 221 1.06 -24.48 -3.31
C GLU A 221 2.41 -23.77 -3.46
N VAL A 222 3.23 -23.80 -2.42
CA VAL A 222 4.59 -23.25 -2.43
C VAL A 222 5.58 -24.39 -2.32
N GLU A 223 6.50 -24.45 -3.28
CA GLU A 223 7.51 -25.49 -3.34
C GLU A 223 8.93 -24.90 -3.36
N SER A 224 9.87 -25.53 -2.68
CA SER A 224 11.29 -25.17 -2.80
C SER A 224 11.80 -25.50 -4.20
N GLY A 225 12.56 -24.59 -4.81
CA GLY A 225 13.22 -24.84 -6.08
C GLY A 225 14.31 -25.92 -5.98
N LYS A 226 14.64 -26.53 -7.10
CA LYS A 226 15.60 -27.61 -7.17
C LYS A 226 17.02 -27.24 -6.72
N ASP A 227 17.35 -25.97 -6.78
CA ASP A 227 18.65 -25.39 -6.39
C ASP A 227 18.71 -24.98 -4.90
N ASN A 228 17.59 -25.09 -4.16
CA ASN A 228 17.40 -24.60 -2.80
C ASN A 228 17.61 -23.07 -2.62
N ASN A 229 17.76 -22.32 -3.71
CA ASN A 229 17.95 -20.86 -3.71
C ASN A 229 16.73 -20.10 -4.24
N SER A 230 15.67 -20.81 -4.55
CA SER A 230 14.44 -20.26 -5.08
C SER A 230 13.23 -20.99 -4.53
N PHE A 231 12.06 -20.39 -4.73
CA PHE A 231 10.75 -20.98 -4.48
C PHE A 231 9.91 -20.92 -5.74
N ASN A 232 8.95 -21.85 -5.86
CA ASN A 232 7.96 -21.85 -6.92
C ASN A 232 6.58 -21.71 -6.30
N ILE A 233 5.70 -20.94 -6.94
CA ILE A 233 4.27 -20.96 -6.67
C ILE A 233 3.59 -21.77 -7.76
N ILE A 234 2.89 -22.81 -7.34
CA ILE A 234 2.13 -23.71 -8.19
C ILE A 234 0.66 -23.44 -7.96
N TYR A 235 -0.05 -23.19 -9.03
CA TYR A 235 -1.48 -22.95 -9.02
C TYR A 235 -2.25 -24.20 -9.46
N GLY A 236 -3.49 -24.28 -9.04
CA GLY A 236 -4.43 -25.28 -9.48
C GLY A 236 -5.86 -24.75 -9.42
N PHE A 237 -6.80 -25.53 -9.88
CA PHE A 237 -8.22 -25.25 -9.76
C PHE A 237 -8.94 -26.51 -9.34
N ASP A 238 -9.76 -26.44 -8.29
CA ASP A 238 -10.63 -27.51 -7.87
C ASP A 238 -11.81 -27.64 -8.83
N GLY A 239 -12.36 -28.84 -8.95
CA GLY A 239 -13.57 -29.07 -9.74
C GLY A 239 -14.78 -28.39 -9.08
N GLU A 240 -15.74 -27.94 -9.90
CA GLU A 240 -16.99 -27.36 -9.41
C GLU A 240 -17.91 -28.42 -8.77
N ASP A 241 -17.73 -29.69 -9.11
CA ASP A 241 -18.47 -30.83 -8.60
C ASP A 241 -17.58 -32.11 -8.57
N ASP A 242 -18.11 -33.21 -8.01
CA ASP A 242 -17.42 -34.51 -7.92
C ASP A 242 -17.10 -35.13 -9.29
N GLN A 243 -17.65 -34.62 -10.39
CA GLN A 243 -17.42 -35.12 -11.75
C GLN A 243 -16.33 -34.35 -12.49
N THR A 244 -16.04 -33.11 -12.04
CA THR A 244 -15.04 -32.23 -12.65
C THR A 244 -13.66 -32.52 -12.05
N LYS A 245 -12.72 -32.97 -12.89
CA LYS A 245 -11.36 -33.26 -12.41
C LYS A 245 -10.63 -31.98 -12.06
N PRO A 246 -9.93 -31.95 -10.89
CA PRO A 246 -9.10 -30.80 -10.53
C PRO A 246 -7.91 -30.66 -11.48
N ILE A 247 -7.54 -29.42 -11.75
CA ILE A 247 -6.34 -29.07 -12.51
C ILE A 247 -5.24 -28.73 -11.49
N ARG A 248 -4.05 -29.29 -11.64
CA ARG A 248 -2.92 -29.06 -10.75
C ARG A 248 -1.64 -28.78 -11.54
N GLY A 249 -0.66 -28.20 -10.89
CA GLY A 249 0.68 -28.05 -11.43
C GLY A 249 0.83 -26.92 -12.46
N LEU A 250 -0.04 -25.93 -12.42
CA LEU A 250 0.05 -24.77 -13.31
C LEU A 250 1.08 -23.76 -12.80
N ARG A 251 1.96 -23.31 -13.68
CA ARG A 251 2.86 -22.20 -13.40
C ARG A 251 2.13 -20.87 -13.53
N ALA A 252 2.66 -19.82 -12.87
CA ALA A 252 2.07 -18.48 -12.91
C ALA A 252 1.88 -17.92 -14.34
N GLU A 253 2.78 -18.27 -15.26
CA GLU A 253 2.69 -17.87 -16.67
C GLU A 253 1.49 -18.48 -17.41
N ASN A 254 0.91 -19.55 -16.86
CA ASN A 254 -0.22 -20.29 -17.46
C ASN A 254 -1.56 -20.05 -16.72
N VAL A 255 -1.58 -19.16 -15.75
CA VAL A 255 -2.80 -18.71 -15.08
C VAL A 255 -3.08 -17.23 -15.41
N GLY A 256 -4.29 -16.77 -15.14
CA GLY A 256 -4.64 -15.37 -15.36
C GLY A 256 -3.75 -14.41 -14.55
N PHE A 257 -3.31 -13.32 -15.16
CA PHE A 257 -2.48 -12.30 -14.50
C PHE A 257 -3.09 -11.80 -13.18
N GLY A 258 -4.42 -11.70 -13.10
CA GLY A 258 -5.10 -11.28 -11.88
C GLY A 258 -4.66 -12.09 -10.65
N ILE A 259 -4.62 -13.41 -10.75
CA ILE A 259 -4.29 -14.30 -9.63
C ILE A 259 -2.85 -14.08 -9.13
N SER A 260 -1.88 -14.03 -10.05
CA SER A 260 -0.48 -13.84 -9.67
C SER A 260 -0.17 -12.42 -9.19
N TYR A 261 -0.95 -11.43 -9.60
CA TYR A 261 -0.82 -10.03 -9.19
C TYR A 261 -1.45 -9.73 -7.83
N THR A 262 -2.51 -10.45 -7.45
CA THR A 262 -3.22 -10.24 -6.17
C THR A 262 -2.53 -10.88 -4.99
N LEU A 263 -1.87 -12.01 -5.17
CA LEU A 263 -1.28 -12.76 -4.08
C LEU A 263 -0.32 -11.93 -3.19
N PRO A 264 0.61 -11.11 -3.71
CA PRO A 264 1.43 -10.24 -2.86
C PRO A 264 0.60 -9.22 -2.05
N VAL A 265 -0.49 -8.70 -2.62
CA VAL A 265 -1.38 -7.75 -1.92
C VAL A 265 -2.11 -8.44 -0.77
N ILE A 266 -2.69 -9.61 -1.04
CA ILE A 266 -3.40 -10.40 -0.04
C ILE A 266 -2.47 -10.80 1.10
N VAL A 267 -1.26 -11.30 0.78
CA VAL A 267 -0.28 -11.70 1.79
C VAL A 267 0.20 -10.50 2.61
N ALA A 268 0.46 -9.35 1.99
CA ALA A 268 0.82 -8.12 2.70
C ALA A 268 -0.24 -7.70 3.72
N LEU A 269 -1.51 -7.75 3.31
CA LEU A 269 -2.64 -7.39 4.17
C LEU A 269 -2.83 -8.40 5.31
N LEU A 270 -2.87 -9.69 5.01
CA LEU A 270 -3.15 -10.75 5.99
C LEU A 270 -2.00 -10.97 6.98
N SER A 271 -0.75 -10.70 6.59
CA SER A 271 0.42 -10.85 7.46
C SER A 271 0.69 -9.65 8.36
N ALA A 272 0.00 -8.52 8.15
CA ALA A 272 0.21 -7.30 8.91
C ALA A 272 -0.34 -7.45 10.35
N HIS A 273 0.33 -6.88 11.33
CA HIS A 273 -0.11 -6.84 12.73
C HIS A 273 -0.94 -5.57 12.99
N LYS A 274 -1.66 -5.54 14.08
CA LYS A 274 -2.30 -4.30 14.54
C LYS A 274 -1.22 -3.23 14.76
N GLY A 275 -1.44 -2.03 14.20
CA GLY A 275 -0.47 -0.94 14.22
C GLY A 275 0.50 -0.93 13.04
N ALA A 276 0.58 -2.01 12.26
CA ALA A 276 1.41 -2.06 11.05
C ALA A 276 0.97 -1.03 10.00
N LEU A 277 1.90 -0.64 9.13
CA LEU A 277 1.64 0.21 7.95
C LEU A 277 1.77 -0.61 6.67
N VAL A 278 0.70 -0.66 5.89
CA VAL A 278 0.67 -1.29 4.57
C VAL A 278 0.39 -0.23 3.51
N ILE A 279 1.26 -0.13 2.51
CA ILE A 279 1.09 0.79 1.38
C ILE A 279 0.86 -0.05 0.12
N LEU A 280 -0.24 0.24 -0.60
CA LEU A 280 -0.66 -0.49 -1.78
C LEU A 280 -0.86 0.47 -2.96
N GLU A 281 -0.25 0.16 -4.10
CA GLU A 281 -0.53 0.86 -5.36
C GLU A 281 -1.34 -0.04 -6.29
N ASN A 282 -2.46 0.47 -6.78
CA ASN A 282 -3.36 -0.19 -7.72
C ASN A 282 -3.65 -1.67 -7.34
N PRO A 283 -4.16 -1.94 -6.12
CA PRO A 283 -4.44 -3.32 -5.69
C PRO A 283 -5.44 -4.02 -6.61
N GLU A 284 -6.25 -3.26 -7.33
CA GLU A 284 -7.26 -3.70 -8.30
C GLU A 284 -6.70 -4.12 -9.66
N ALA A 285 -5.41 -3.94 -9.92
CA ALA A 285 -4.84 -4.17 -11.25
C ALA A 285 -5.10 -5.61 -11.75
N HIS A 286 -5.59 -5.71 -12.99
CA HIS A 286 -5.93 -6.97 -13.67
C HIS A 286 -7.12 -7.75 -13.09
N LEU A 287 -7.92 -7.16 -12.18
CA LEU A 287 -9.09 -7.79 -11.59
C LEU A 287 -10.37 -7.45 -12.36
N HIS A 288 -11.26 -8.45 -12.44
CA HIS A 288 -12.66 -8.21 -12.79
C HIS A 288 -13.34 -7.33 -11.72
N PRO A 289 -14.38 -6.53 -12.06
CA PRO A 289 -15.10 -5.71 -11.09
C PRO A 289 -15.46 -6.39 -9.77
N ASP A 290 -15.95 -7.64 -9.82
CA ASP A 290 -16.28 -8.41 -8.62
C ASP A 290 -15.06 -8.67 -7.74
N GLY A 291 -13.91 -9.01 -8.35
CA GLY A 291 -12.65 -9.19 -7.63
C GLY A 291 -12.13 -7.88 -7.01
N GLN A 292 -12.35 -6.74 -7.68
CA GLN A 292 -12.02 -5.43 -7.13
C GLN A 292 -12.86 -5.10 -5.88
N ALA A 293 -14.14 -5.47 -5.89
CA ALA A 293 -15.02 -5.30 -4.73
C ALA A 293 -14.58 -6.18 -3.54
N GLU A 294 -14.18 -7.44 -3.80
CA GLU A 294 -13.64 -8.32 -2.76
C GLU A 294 -12.30 -7.83 -2.21
N MET A 295 -11.43 -7.29 -3.05
CA MET A 295 -10.20 -6.64 -2.61
C MET A 295 -10.48 -5.45 -1.70
N ALA A 296 -11.44 -4.61 -2.03
CA ALA A 296 -11.86 -3.49 -1.17
C ALA A 296 -12.40 -3.99 0.17
N ARG A 297 -13.16 -5.09 0.19
CA ARG A 297 -13.66 -5.73 1.41
C ARG A 297 -12.51 -6.20 2.31
N LEU A 298 -11.49 -6.84 1.73
CA LEU A 298 -10.30 -7.26 2.47
C LEU A 298 -9.56 -6.06 3.08
N ILE A 299 -9.30 -5.02 2.27
CA ILE A 299 -8.63 -3.79 2.71
C ILE A 299 -9.38 -3.16 3.90
N ALA A 300 -10.70 -2.99 3.78
CA ALA A 300 -11.51 -2.40 4.85
C ALA A 300 -11.51 -3.27 6.13
N LYS A 301 -11.54 -4.60 5.98
CA LYS A 301 -11.49 -5.56 7.08
C LYS A 301 -10.16 -5.48 7.84
N VAL A 302 -9.04 -5.42 7.13
CA VAL A 302 -7.70 -5.28 7.71
C VAL A 302 -7.54 -3.94 8.42
N ALA A 303 -7.96 -2.84 7.77
CA ALA A 303 -7.93 -1.51 8.38
C ALA A 303 -8.79 -1.41 9.65
N ARG A 304 -10.00 -2.00 9.65
CA ARG A 304 -10.87 -2.07 10.83
C ARG A 304 -10.18 -2.67 12.05
N ASN A 305 -9.31 -3.64 11.84
CA ASN A 305 -8.60 -4.34 12.92
C ASN A 305 -7.33 -3.62 13.38
N GLY A 306 -7.13 -2.38 12.94
CA GLY A 306 -6.10 -1.46 13.44
C GLY A 306 -4.80 -1.51 12.66
N VAL A 307 -4.80 -2.05 11.44
CA VAL A 307 -3.70 -1.87 10.48
C VAL A 307 -3.89 -0.55 9.76
N GLN A 308 -2.85 0.25 9.66
CA GLN A 308 -2.88 1.46 8.85
C GLN A 308 -2.62 1.12 7.39
N VAL A 309 -3.59 1.37 6.51
CA VAL A 309 -3.50 1.05 5.08
C VAL A 309 -3.58 2.32 4.26
N ILE A 310 -2.60 2.54 3.39
CA ILE A 310 -2.60 3.62 2.39
C ILE A 310 -2.76 2.97 1.01
N VAL A 311 -3.80 3.34 0.29
CA VAL A 311 -4.13 2.78 -1.04
C VAL A 311 -4.11 3.86 -2.09
N GLU A 312 -3.29 3.70 -3.13
CA GLU A 312 -3.44 4.43 -4.38
C GLU A 312 -4.30 3.60 -5.33
N THR A 313 -5.39 4.18 -5.86
CA THR A 313 -6.32 3.47 -6.74
C THR A 313 -6.91 4.37 -7.82
N HIS A 314 -7.27 3.75 -8.94
CA HIS A 314 -8.07 4.33 -10.02
C HIS A 314 -9.44 3.66 -10.16
N SER A 315 -9.78 2.72 -9.26
CA SER A 315 -11.00 1.94 -9.32
C SER A 315 -12.14 2.57 -8.53
N ASP A 316 -13.25 2.78 -9.21
CA ASP A 316 -14.53 3.10 -8.59
C ASP A 316 -15.05 1.94 -7.70
N HIS A 317 -14.76 0.69 -8.06
CA HIS A 317 -15.13 -0.48 -7.27
C HIS A 317 -14.42 -0.52 -5.92
N ILE A 318 -13.13 -0.14 -5.86
CA ILE A 318 -12.41 0.01 -4.58
C ILE A 318 -13.07 1.09 -3.72
N ILE A 319 -13.38 2.24 -4.30
CA ILE A 319 -14.03 3.34 -3.58
C ILE A 319 -15.42 2.95 -3.10
N ASN A 320 -16.23 2.34 -3.98
CA ASN A 320 -17.55 1.84 -3.62
C ASN A 320 -17.51 0.80 -2.50
N GLY A 321 -16.51 -0.09 -2.52
CA GLY A 321 -16.30 -1.07 -1.46
C GLY A 321 -15.99 -0.42 -0.11
N VAL A 322 -15.18 0.64 -0.08
CA VAL A 322 -14.93 1.45 1.13
C VAL A 322 -16.20 2.14 1.62
N GLN A 323 -16.99 2.72 0.71
CA GLN A 323 -18.29 3.33 1.05
C GLN A 323 -19.27 2.30 1.65
N LEU A 324 -19.34 1.10 1.06
CA LEU A 324 -20.15 0.00 1.57
C LEU A 324 -19.70 -0.42 2.97
N ALA A 325 -18.40 -0.53 3.22
CA ALA A 325 -17.87 -0.85 4.54
C ALA A 325 -18.25 0.22 5.58
N CYS A 326 -18.22 1.51 5.22
CA CYS A 326 -18.67 2.59 6.09
C CYS A 326 -20.18 2.51 6.40
N LYS A 327 -20.99 2.21 5.39
CA LYS A 327 -22.44 2.01 5.54
C LYS A 327 -22.77 0.80 6.42
N GLU A 328 -22.02 -0.29 6.28
CA GLU A 328 -22.18 -1.47 7.14
C GLU A 328 -21.88 -1.13 8.61
N TYR A 329 -20.80 -0.40 8.87
CA TYR A 329 -20.47 0.04 10.22
C TYR A 329 -21.56 0.91 10.83
N ALA A 330 -22.11 1.86 10.08
CA ALA A 330 -23.19 2.73 10.55
C ALA A 330 -24.45 1.93 10.95
N LYS A 331 -24.73 0.81 10.25
CA LYS A 331 -25.83 -0.10 10.59
C LYS A 331 -25.48 -1.04 11.75
N ASN A 332 -24.27 -1.53 11.79
CA ASN A 332 -23.78 -2.46 12.81
C ASN A 332 -22.28 -2.22 13.08
N PRO A 333 -21.93 -1.57 14.21
CA PRO A 333 -20.53 -1.28 14.56
C PRO A 333 -19.65 -2.53 14.74
N GLN A 334 -20.22 -3.73 14.77
CA GLN A 334 -19.48 -4.99 14.76
C GLN A 334 -19.04 -5.41 13.34
N LYS A 335 -19.47 -4.70 12.29
CA LYS A 335 -19.15 -4.97 10.88
C LYS A 335 -18.66 -3.69 10.20
N GLY A 336 -18.04 -3.84 9.04
CA GLY A 336 -17.58 -2.73 8.22
C GLY A 336 -16.44 -1.91 8.86
N LEU A 337 -16.29 -0.65 8.48
CA LEU A 337 -15.23 0.26 8.92
C LEU A 337 -15.81 1.62 9.31
N ASN A 338 -15.43 2.14 10.48
CA ASN A 338 -15.88 3.47 10.91
C ASN A 338 -15.38 4.55 9.93
N LYS A 339 -16.29 5.37 9.41
CA LYS A 339 -15.95 6.47 8.50
C LYS A 339 -14.92 7.45 9.08
N SER A 340 -14.90 7.64 10.41
CA SER A 340 -13.90 8.49 11.08
C SER A 340 -12.47 7.96 10.99
N CYS A 341 -12.30 6.69 10.63
CA CYS A 341 -11.02 6.03 10.40
C CYS A 341 -10.60 6.07 8.91
N VAL A 342 -11.44 6.65 8.04
CA VAL A 342 -11.20 6.73 6.60
C VAL A 342 -10.86 8.17 6.20
N CYS A 343 -9.73 8.32 5.51
CA CYS A 343 -9.38 9.56 4.83
C CYS A 343 -9.35 9.29 3.32
N MET A 344 -10.12 10.04 2.54
CA MET A 344 -10.14 9.89 1.08
C MET A 344 -9.74 11.20 0.42
N TYR A 345 -8.84 11.12 -0.54
CA TYR A 345 -8.30 12.29 -1.25
C TYR A 345 -8.41 12.12 -2.75
N TYR A 346 -8.91 13.16 -3.40
CA TYR A 346 -8.88 13.32 -4.85
C TYR A 346 -7.78 14.28 -5.25
N LEU A 347 -6.81 13.77 -6.00
CA LEU A 347 -5.68 14.54 -6.49
C LEU A 347 -5.92 14.95 -7.94
N HIS A 348 -5.84 16.25 -8.20
CA HIS A 348 -6.00 16.84 -9.51
C HIS A 348 -5.04 18.02 -9.70
N GLY A 349 -4.87 18.47 -10.94
CA GLY A 349 -4.07 19.66 -11.27
C GLY A 349 -4.42 20.14 -12.67
N LYS A 350 -4.55 21.47 -12.85
CA LYS A 350 -4.86 22.05 -14.14
C LYS A 350 -3.64 22.11 -15.06
N ASP A 351 -2.47 22.24 -14.48
CA ASP A 351 -1.21 22.58 -15.17
C ASP A 351 -0.04 21.62 -14.92
N ARG A 352 -0.28 20.47 -14.31
CA ARG A 352 0.74 19.44 -13.97
C ARG A 352 1.91 19.94 -13.10
N HIS A 353 1.97 21.24 -12.78
CA HIS A 353 3.06 21.81 -11.99
C HIS A 353 2.77 21.74 -10.49
N ALA A 354 1.51 21.79 -10.08
CA ALA A 354 1.13 21.69 -8.68
C ALA A 354 -0.02 20.69 -8.46
N SER A 355 0.16 19.79 -7.50
CA SER A 355 -0.89 18.91 -7.01
C SER A 355 -1.88 19.69 -6.16
N ASN A 356 -3.16 19.64 -6.52
CA ASN A 356 -4.26 20.02 -5.64
C ASN A 356 -4.81 18.75 -5.00
N VAL A 357 -4.99 18.78 -3.69
CA VAL A 357 -5.49 17.63 -2.92
C VAL A 357 -6.77 18.05 -2.24
N GLU A 358 -7.87 17.40 -2.62
CA GLU A 358 -9.20 17.62 -2.03
C GLU A 358 -9.56 16.41 -1.15
N GLU A 359 -9.91 16.67 0.11
CA GLU A 359 -10.45 15.66 1.01
C GLU A 359 -11.93 15.42 0.66
N ILE A 360 -12.32 14.17 0.49
CA ILE A 360 -13.68 13.75 0.22
C ILE A 360 -14.20 13.02 1.45
N ALA A 361 -15.21 13.57 2.10
CA ALA A 361 -15.81 12.95 3.27
C ALA A 361 -16.88 11.93 2.89
N ILE A 362 -17.04 10.90 3.73
CA ILE A 362 -18.10 9.90 3.64
C ILE A 362 -19.12 10.18 4.75
N ASN A 363 -20.41 10.27 4.41
CA ASN A 363 -21.48 10.50 5.36
C ASN A 363 -21.95 9.21 6.07
N ASP A 364 -22.95 9.29 6.97
CA ASP A 364 -23.45 8.15 7.72
C ASP A 364 -24.21 7.14 6.87
N GLU A 365 -24.61 7.51 5.66
CA GLU A 365 -25.23 6.59 4.70
C GLU A 365 -24.20 5.86 3.83
N GLY A 366 -22.91 6.13 4.02
CA GLY A 366 -21.80 5.60 3.22
C GLY A 366 -21.64 6.30 1.88
N LEU A 367 -22.32 7.43 1.66
CA LEU A 367 -22.20 8.20 0.43
C LEU A 367 -21.11 9.27 0.56
N LEU A 368 -20.51 9.65 -0.57
CA LEU A 368 -19.61 10.78 -0.61
C LEU A 368 -20.41 12.08 -0.42
N ASP A 369 -19.92 12.98 0.43
CA ASP A 369 -20.56 14.27 0.65
C ASP A 369 -20.47 15.18 -0.59
N TYR A 370 -19.44 14.95 -1.40
CA TYR A 370 -19.16 15.70 -2.61
C TYR A 370 -18.45 14.82 -3.63
N GLN A 371 -18.82 14.92 -4.89
CA GLN A 371 -18.16 14.25 -6.00
C GLN A 371 -17.46 15.28 -6.88
N PRO A 372 -16.11 15.36 -6.85
CA PRO A 372 -15.36 16.27 -7.70
C PRO A 372 -15.62 15.99 -9.19
N LYS A 373 -15.60 17.03 -10.02
CA LYS A 373 -15.72 16.86 -11.48
C LYS A 373 -14.55 16.05 -12.02
N GLY A 374 -14.84 15.03 -12.82
CA GLY A 374 -13.86 14.07 -13.32
C GLY A 374 -13.59 12.90 -12.35
N PHE A 375 -14.37 12.82 -11.26
CA PHE A 375 -14.31 11.73 -10.31
C PHE A 375 -15.40 10.72 -10.64
N PHE A 376 -15.06 9.70 -11.43
CA PHE A 376 -15.94 8.59 -11.86
C PHE A 376 -17.28 9.00 -12.51
N ASP A 377 -17.38 10.22 -13.03
CA ASP A 377 -18.56 10.76 -13.72
C ASP A 377 -18.61 10.35 -15.20
N ARG A 378 -17.52 9.77 -15.71
CA ARG A 378 -17.40 9.43 -17.13
C ARG A 378 -18.46 8.43 -17.59
N LEU A 379 -18.78 7.44 -16.79
CA LEU A 379 -19.81 6.45 -17.13
C LEU A 379 -21.19 7.12 -17.27
N GLU A 380 -21.54 8.02 -16.34
CA GLU A 380 -22.80 8.75 -16.40
C GLU A 380 -22.85 9.70 -17.62
N GLU A 381 -21.76 10.41 -17.90
CA GLU A 381 -21.65 11.26 -19.10
C GLU A 381 -21.79 10.45 -20.39
N ASP A 382 -21.17 9.28 -20.48
CA ASP A 382 -21.22 8.44 -21.67
C ASP A 382 -22.60 7.79 -21.81
N LEU A 383 -23.26 7.35 -20.71
CA LEU A 383 -24.65 6.87 -20.74
C LEU A 383 -25.61 7.98 -21.16
N TYR A 384 -25.40 9.22 -20.68
CA TYR A 384 -26.22 10.36 -21.13
C TYR A 384 -26.08 10.58 -22.65
N LYS A 385 -24.83 10.54 -23.20
CA LYS A 385 -24.59 10.69 -24.63
C LYS A 385 -25.14 9.53 -25.46
N LEU A 386 -25.18 8.31 -24.90
CA LEU A 386 -25.75 7.14 -25.61
C LEU A 386 -27.28 7.20 -25.68
N ASN A 387 -27.93 7.91 -24.72
CA ASN A 387 -29.39 8.02 -24.65
C ASN A 387 -29.93 9.33 -25.24
N SER A 388 -29.05 10.26 -25.67
CA SER A 388 -29.38 11.52 -26.32
C SER A 388 -29.25 11.40 -27.85
#